data_6d7110f69ced834d7ceadbaae9111902
#
_entry.id   6d7110f69ced834d7ceadbaae9111902
#
_cell.length_a   1.000
_cell.length_b   1.000
_cell.length_c   1.000
_cell.angle_alpha   90.00
_cell.angle_beta   90.00
_cell.angle_gamma   90.00
#
_symmetry.space_group_name_H-M   'P 1'
#
loop_
_entity.id
_entity.type
_entity.pdbx_description
1 polymer ?
#
loop_
_entity_poly.entity_id
_entity_poly.type
_entity_poly.pdbx_seq_one_letter_code
_entity_poly.pdbx_strand_id
1 'polypeptide(L)'
;GIPAVVEASPHPLPAAQGTPRQAETGRQAEAALIYTSGTTGRPKGCVIDHEYHFAAGLSYIQLGGRLALKLRGDRIFVPLPVFHVNAGINTLTALVLTGNCLILPDRFHPATWWRDIAKTQATGMHYLGIIPPIMLKRDHDSDERAHNLRFGLGAGLDPTLHSQFEDRFGVPMIEVWGMTETG
;
A
#
# COMPACT_ATOMS: atom_id res chain seq x y z
N GLY A 1 16.41 -7.18 -15.88
CA GLY A 1 15.00 -7.27 -16.20
C GLY A 1 14.26 -7.74 -14.96
N ILE A 2 13.26 -6.99 -14.50
CA ILE A 2 12.35 -7.41 -13.44
C ILE A 2 11.35 -8.35 -14.11
N PRO A 3 11.20 -9.61 -13.69
CA PRO A 3 10.12 -10.43 -14.19
C PRO A 3 8.81 -9.86 -13.61
N ALA A 4 8.06 -9.14 -14.44
CA ALA A 4 6.68 -8.83 -14.13
C ALA A 4 5.87 -10.13 -14.25
N VAL A 5 5.45 -10.70 -13.12
CA VAL A 5 4.44 -11.75 -13.14
C VAL A 5 3.10 -11.03 -13.29
N VAL A 6 2.66 -10.88 -14.53
CA VAL A 6 1.28 -10.49 -14.82
C VAL A 6 0.49 -11.78 -14.86
N GLU A 7 -0.24 -12.10 -13.80
CA GLU A 7 -1.33 -13.08 -13.93
C GLU A 7 -2.36 -12.47 -14.88
N ALA A 8 -2.40 -12.99 -16.11
CA ALA A 8 -3.45 -12.62 -17.03
C ALA A 8 -4.79 -13.03 -16.43
N SER A 9 -5.73 -12.08 -16.38
CA SER A 9 -7.12 -12.39 -16.03
C SER A 9 -7.59 -13.57 -16.91
N PRO A 10 -8.27 -14.59 -16.36
CA PRO A 10 -8.82 -15.69 -17.15
C PRO A 10 -9.88 -15.23 -18.14
N HIS A 11 -10.32 -13.98 -18.07
CA HIS A 11 -11.25 -13.38 -19.00
C HIS A 11 -10.51 -12.44 -19.94
N PRO A 12 -10.70 -12.56 -21.27
CA PRO A 12 -10.14 -11.62 -22.22
C PRO A 12 -10.68 -10.22 -21.91
N LEU A 13 -9.80 -9.23 -21.92
CA LEU A 13 -10.23 -7.83 -21.81
C LEU A 13 -11.20 -7.52 -22.94
N PRO A 14 -12.31 -6.79 -22.66
CA PRO A 14 -13.22 -6.38 -23.72
C PRO A 14 -12.47 -5.60 -24.80
N ALA A 15 -12.75 -5.87 -26.05
CA ALA A 15 -12.15 -5.14 -27.14
C ALA A 15 -12.44 -3.64 -26.98
N ALA A 16 -11.42 -2.82 -27.18
CA ALA A 16 -11.59 -1.37 -27.14
C ALA A 16 -12.61 -0.95 -28.22
N GLN A 17 -13.69 -0.30 -27.80
CA GLN A 17 -14.67 0.25 -28.72
C GLN A 17 -14.39 1.74 -28.94
N GLY A 18 -14.14 2.11 -30.18
CA GLY A 18 -13.92 3.48 -30.61
C GLY A 18 -12.45 3.84 -30.91
N THR A 19 -12.28 4.97 -31.54
CA THR A 19 -10.96 5.54 -31.83
C THR A 19 -10.35 6.07 -30.54
N PRO A 20 -9.08 5.76 -30.24
CA PRO A 20 -8.42 6.34 -29.08
C PRO A 20 -8.52 7.87 -29.15
N ARG A 21 -9.00 8.50 -28.08
CA ARG A 21 -8.93 9.95 -27.96
C ARG A 21 -7.45 10.34 -27.96
N GLN A 22 -7.12 11.38 -28.71
CA GLN A 22 -5.83 12.03 -28.56
C GLN A 22 -5.79 12.63 -27.14
N ALA A 23 -5.10 11.94 -26.23
CA ALA A 23 -5.02 12.37 -24.84
C ALA A 23 -4.01 13.54 -24.74
N GLU A 24 -4.33 14.49 -23.89
CA GLU A 24 -3.31 15.45 -23.45
C GLU A 24 -2.16 14.66 -22.81
N THR A 25 -0.94 15.02 -23.14
CA THR A 25 0.26 14.42 -22.57
C THR A 25 0.95 15.46 -21.68
N GLY A 26 1.40 15.04 -20.51
CA GLY A 26 2.11 15.94 -19.60
C GLY A 26 1.80 15.65 -18.14
N ARG A 27 2.42 16.39 -17.26
CA ARG A 27 2.28 16.19 -15.81
C ARG A 27 0.86 16.41 -15.31
N GLN A 28 0.11 17.32 -15.92
CA GLN A 28 -1.27 17.66 -15.54
C GLN A 28 -2.32 16.88 -16.30
N ALA A 29 -1.91 15.93 -17.15
CA ALA A 29 -2.87 15.04 -17.80
C ALA A 29 -3.50 14.10 -16.78
N GLU A 30 -4.81 13.84 -16.92
CA GLU A 30 -5.55 12.94 -16.07
C GLU A 30 -4.95 11.53 -16.13
N ALA A 31 -4.63 10.96 -14.96
CA ALA A 31 -4.01 9.65 -14.82
C ALA A 31 -4.95 8.62 -14.19
N ALA A 32 -5.79 9.06 -13.23
CA ALA A 32 -6.72 8.18 -12.52
C ALA A 32 -7.94 8.92 -12.03
N LEU A 33 -9.04 8.17 -11.82
CA LEU A 33 -10.24 8.63 -11.14
C LEU A 33 -10.46 7.75 -9.92
N ILE A 34 -10.30 8.31 -8.73
CA ILE A 34 -10.48 7.59 -7.46
C ILE A 34 -11.73 8.09 -6.76
N TYR A 35 -12.63 7.17 -6.42
CA TYR A 35 -13.87 7.50 -5.73
C TYR A 35 -13.68 7.49 -4.22
N THR A 36 -14.18 8.55 -3.57
CA THR A 36 -14.30 8.66 -2.11
C THR A 36 -15.77 8.57 -1.70
N SER A 37 -16.03 8.15 -0.45
CA SER A 37 -17.40 7.96 0.06
C SER A 37 -18.22 9.25 0.13
N GLY A 38 -17.55 10.41 0.15
CA GLY A 38 -18.21 11.72 0.23
C GLY A 38 -19.02 11.90 1.52
N THR A 39 -18.93 13.07 2.14
CA THR A 39 -19.67 13.43 3.38
C THR A 39 -21.19 13.53 3.17
N THR A 40 -21.65 13.66 1.92
CA THR A 40 -23.06 13.78 1.53
C THR A 40 -23.71 12.45 1.16
N GLY A 41 -23.02 11.31 1.34
CA GLY A 41 -23.51 9.98 1.03
C GLY A 41 -23.44 9.58 -0.46
N ARG A 42 -23.11 10.50 -1.36
CA ARG A 42 -22.85 10.16 -2.77
C ARG A 42 -21.35 10.08 -3.01
N PRO A 43 -20.84 8.99 -3.64
CA PRO A 43 -19.45 8.90 -4.00
C PRO A 43 -19.02 10.06 -4.89
N LYS A 44 -17.84 10.61 -4.63
CA LYS A 44 -17.22 11.68 -5.43
C LYS A 44 -15.95 11.14 -6.08
N GLY A 45 -15.81 11.40 -7.39
CA GLY A 45 -14.60 11.04 -8.13
C GLY A 45 -13.55 12.16 -8.00
N CYS A 46 -12.42 11.83 -7.40
CA CYS A 46 -11.24 12.69 -7.39
C CYS A 46 -10.44 12.43 -8.67
N VAL A 47 -10.29 13.45 -9.49
CA VAL A 47 -9.45 13.38 -10.68
C VAL A 47 -8.00 13.54 -10.22
N ILE A 48 -7.17 12.56 -10.53
CA ILE A 48 -5.77 12.50 -10.18
C ILE A 48 -4.95 12.62 -11.45
N ASP A 49 -4.02 13.55 -11.50
CA ASP A 49 -3.10 13.74 -12.61
C ASP A 49 -1.76 13.00 -12.39
N HIS A 50 -0.90 13.03 -13.38
CA HIS A 50 0.43 12.42 -13.26
C HIS A 50 1.32 13.15 -12.25
N GLU A 51 1.15 14.45 -12.06
CA GLU A 51 1.94 15.23 -11.09
C GLU A 51 1.64 14.77 -9.67
N TYR A 52 0.35 14.53 -9.35
CA TYR A 52 -0.05 13.94 -8.08
C TYR A 52 0.61 12.58 -7.84
N HIS A 53 0.63 11.69 -8.85
CA HIS A 53 1.29 10.38 -8.72
C HIS A 53 2.76 10.53 -8.32
N PHE A 54 3.49 11.42 -9.00
CA PHE A 54 4.90 11.65 -8.71
C PHE A 54 5.09 12.30 -7.34
N ALA A 55 4.32 13.32 -7.01
CA ALA A 55 4.41 14.02 -5.73
C ALA A 55 4.14 13.05 -4.56
N ALA A 56 3.09 12.24 -4.66
CA ALA A 56 2.74 11.25 -3.64
C ALA A 56 3.83 10.18 -3.46
N GLY A 57 4.38 9.66 -4.56
CA GLY A 57 5.50 8.70 -4.50
C GLY A 57 6.77 9.31 -3.92
N LEU A 58 7.12 10.53 -4.30
CA LEU A 58 8.27 11.25 -3.76
C LEU A 58 8.08 11.57 -2.27
N SER A 59 6.89 11.98 -1.86
CA SER A 59 6.58 12.22 -0.44
C SER A 59 6.81 10.95 0.39
N TYR A 60 6.39 9.78 -0.10
CA TYR A 60 6.66 8.52 0.59
C TYR A 60 8.17 8.22 0.68
N ILE A 61 8.93 8.43 -0.39
CA ILE A 61 10.40 8.25 -0.40
C ILE A 61 11.09 9.19 0.59
N GLN A 62 10.56 10.41 0.75
CA GLN A 62 11.14 11.45 1.61
C GLN A 62 10.81 11.31 3.09
N LEU A 63 9.92 10.39 3.48
CA LEU A 63 9.60 10.16 4.90
C LEU A 63 10.84 9.89 5.75
N GLY A 64 11.83 9.22 5.20
CA GLY A 64 13.12 9.03 5.86
C GLY A 64 13.07 8.21 7.15
N GLY A 65 14.11 8.33 7.99
CA GLY A 65 14.16 7.66 9.29
C GLY A 65 13.92 6.15 9.21
N ARG A 66 13.02 5.63 10.01
CA ARG A 66 12.64 4.19 10.00
C ARG A 66 11.94 3.78 8.70
N LEU A 67 11.28 4.73 8.02
CA LEU A 67 10.57 4.51 6.75
C LEU A 67 11.48 4.64 5.53
N ALA A 68 12.75 5.00 5.70
CA ALA A 68 13.68 5.16 4.59
C ALA A 68 13.73 3.91 3.71
N LEU A 69 13.34 4.07 2.44
CA LEU A 69 13.39 3.00 1.46
C LEU A 69 14.82 2.81 0.95
N LYS A 70 15.28 1.57 0.95
CA LYS A 70 16.55 1.18 0.35
C LYS A 70 16.36 1.01 -1.16
N LEU A 71 17.21 1.61 -1.95
CA LEU A 71 17.15 1.45 -3.41
C LEU A 71 17.30 -0.04 -3.78
N ARG A 72 16.33 -0.61 -4.46
CA ARG A 72 16.27 -2.01 -4.91
C ARG A 72 16.46 -3.06 -3.79
N GLY A 73 16.19 -2.66 -2.53
CA GLY A 73 16.45 -3.51 -1.36
C GLY A 73 15.24 -3.76 -0.47
N ASP A 74 14.10 -3.14 -0.76
CA ASP A 74 12.91 -3.28 0.07
C ASP A 74 11.79 -4.06 -0.62
N ARG A 75 10.99 -4.71 0.22
CA ARG A 75 9.84 -5.52 -0.16
C ARG A 75 8.69 -5.13 0.76
N ILE A 76 7.71 -4.42 0.24
CA ILE A 76 6.62 -3.85 1.04
C ILE A 76 5.36 -4.69 0.88
N PHE A 77 4.88 -5.23 1.99
CA PHE A 77 3.67 -6.03 2.08
C PHE A 77 2.46 -5.13 2.30
N VAL A 78 1.55 -5.09 1.32
CA VAL A 78 0.42 -4.15 1.31
C VAL A 78 -0.89 -4.93 1.13
N PRO A 79 -1.63 -5.21 2.22
CA PRO A 79 -2.91 -5.91 2.16
C PRO A 79 -4.08 -4.99 1.78
N LEU A 80 -3.76 -3.80 1.29
CA LEU A 80 -4.74 -2.78 0.96
C LEU A 80 -5.06 -2.79 -0.54
N PRO A 81 -6.31 -2.48 -0.92
CA PRO A 81 -6.70 -2.48 -2.32
C PRO A 81 -5.93 -1.46 -3.16
N VAL A 82 -5.46 -1.88 -4.33
CA VAL A 82 -4.72 -1.01 -5.27
C VAL A 82 -5.56 0.10 -5.89
N PHE A 83 -6.88 0.03 -5.76
CA PHE A 83 -7.76 1.12 -6.20
C PHE A 83 -7.86 2.27 -5.18
N HIS A 84 -7.20 2.16 -4.03
CA HIS A 84 -7.04 3.25 -3.06
C HIS A 84 -5.69 3.95 -3.23
N VAL A 85 -5.68 5.25 -2.93
CA VAL A 85 -4.51 6.12 -3.07
C VAL A 85 -3.26 5.58 -2.36
N ASN A 86 -3.41 5.01 -1.17
CA ASN A 86 -2.27 4.49 -0.39
C ASN A 86 -1.51 3.41 -1.16
N ALA A 87 -2.17 2.33 -1.55
CA ALA A 87 -1.53 1.20 -2.22
C ALA A 87 -1.23 1.48 -3.69
N GLY A 88 -2.22 2.02 -4.43
CA GLY A 88 -2.16 2.16 -5.89
C GLY A 88 -1.44 3.40 -6.37
N ILE A 89 -1.29 4.43 -5.56
CA ILE A 89 -0.59 5.66 -5.96
C ILE A 89 0.67 5.84 -5.12
N ASN A 90 0.55 6.16 -3.83
CA ASN A 90 1.69 6.51 -2.99
C ASN A 90 2.74 5.39 -2.96
N THR A 91 2.32 4.20 -2.56
CA THR A 91 3.24 3.07 -2.39
C THR A 91 3.74 2.56 -3.73
N LEU A 92 2.83 2.30 -4.69
CA LEU A 92 3.23 1.78 -6.00
C LEU A 92 4.23 2.71 -6.68
N THR A 93 3.96 4.02 -6.72
CA THR A 93 4.86 4.99 -7.37
C THR A 93 6.20 5.07 -6.66
N ALA A 94 6.22 5.11 -5.31
CA ALA A 94 7.46 5.10 -4.55
C ALA A 94 8.32 3.86 -4.86
N LEU A 95 7.69 2.69 -4.91
CA LEU A 95 8.42 1.43 -5.15
C LEU A 95 8.91 1.31 -6.59
N VAL A 96 8.14 1.80 -7.57
CA VAL A 96 8.58 1.88 -8.98
C VAL A 96 9.78 2.81 -9.11
N LEU A 97 9.72 4.01 -8.52
CA LEU A 97 10.81 4.99 -8.58
C LEU A 97 12.09 4.49 -7.90
N THR A 98 11.98 3.67 -6.89
CA THR A 98 13.12 3.13 -6.13
C THR A 98 13.54 1.73 -6.55
N GLY A 99 12.83 1.11 -7.50
CA GLY A 99 13.10 -0.25 -7.97
C GLY A 99 12.83 -1.33 -6.92
N ASN A 100 11.92 -1.08 -6.00
CA ASN A 100 11.56 -1.96 -4.90
C ASN A 100 10.39 -2.89 -5.25
N CYS A 101 10.11 -3.88 -4.40
CA CYS A 101 9.09 -4.88 -4.63
C CYS A 101 7.81 -4.53 -3.86
N LEU A 102 6.67 -4.52 -4.56
CA LEU A 102 5.34 -4.47 -3.97
C LEU A 102 4.80 -5.90 -3.84
N ILE A 103 4.40 -6.28 -2.63
CA ILE A 103 3.77 -7.57 -2.34
C ILE A 103 2.30 -7.31 -2.05
N LEU A 104 1.43 -7.81 -2.92
CA LEU A 104 -0.01 -7.65 -2.85
C LEU A 104 -0.67 -9.00 -2.59
N PRO A 105 -1.08 -9.32 -1.34
CA PRO A 105 -2.00 -10.42 -1.12
C PRO A 105 -3.38 -10.07 -1.70
N ASP A 106 -4.18 -11.09 -2.04
CA ASP A 106 -5.54 -10.90 -2.54
C ASP A 106 -6.44 -10.15 -1.53
N ARG A 107 -6.17 -10.33 -0.25
CA ARG A 107 -6.84 -9.64 0.87
C ARG A 107 -6.07 -9.82 2.17
N PHE A 108 -6.58 -9.23 3.25
CA PHE A 108 -6.07 -9.46 4.59
C PHE A 108 -6.45 -10.87 5.09
N HIS A 109 -5.45 -11.69 5.41
CA HIS A 109 -5.59 -13.05 5.96
C HIS A 109 -4.98 -13.14 7.36
N PRO A 110 -5.76 -12.96 8.43
CA PRO A 110 -5.19 -13.00 9.79
C PRO A 110 -4.51 -14.32 10.14
N ALA A 111 -5.02 -15.45 9.61
CA ALA A 111 -4.51 -16.79 9.95
C ALA A 111 -3.13 -17.10 9.34
N THR A 112 -2.77 -16.44 8.25
CA THR A 112 -1.51 -16.69 7.53
C THR A 112 -0.59 -15.48 7.51
N TRP A 113 -0.98 -14.40 8.19
CA TRP A 113 -0.35 -13.08 8.13
C TRP A 113 1.17 -13.13 8.31
N TRP A 114 1.62 -13.65 9.44
CA TRP A 114 3.06 -13.69 9.76
C TRP A 114 3.83 -14.64 8.85
N ARG A 115 3.25 -15.78 8.53
CA ARG A 115 3.83 -16.74 7.59
C ARG A 115 3.98 -16.13 6.20
N ASP A 116 3.00 -15.38 5.70
CA ASP A 116 3.03 -14.75 4.39
C ASP A 116 4.06 -13.61 4.35
N ILE A 117 4.16 -12.84 5.41
CA ILE A 117 5.21 -11.81 5.59
C ILE A 117 6.59 -12.44 5.60
N ALA A 118 6.81 -13.50 6.37
CA ALA A 118 8.09 -14.21 6.45
C ALA A 118 8.45 -14.85 5.10
N LYS A 119 7.51 -15.58 4.47
CA LYS A 119 7.71 -16.24 3.17
C LYS A 119 8.05 -15.27 2.07
N THR A 120 7.44 -14.10 2.06
CA THR A 120 7.70 -13.06 1.06
C THR A 120 8.92 -12.22 1.36
N GLN A 121 9.58 -12.44 2.51
CA GLN A 121 10.75 -11.66 2.96
C GLN A 121 10.45 -10.16 3.00
N ALA A 122 9.25 -9.79 3.45
CA ALA A 122 8.85 -8.40 3.54
C ALA A 122 9.73 -7.63 4.53
N THR A 123 10.11 -6.41 4.15
CA THR A 123 10.94 -5.50 4.97
C THR A 123 10.15 -4.35 5.56
N GLY A 124 8.95 -4.13 5.07
CA GLY A 124 7.96 -3.23 5.60
C GLY A 124 6.55 -3.73 5.31
N MET A 125 5.59 -3.30 6.10
CA MET A 125 4.18 -3.64 5.88
C MET A 125 3.29 -2.41 5.98
N HIS A 126 2.16 -2.43 5.28
CA HIS A 126 1.09 -1.46 5.49
C HIS A 126 -0.05 -2.04 6.31
N TYR A 127 -0.74 -1.19 7.04
CA TYR A 127 -1.91 -1.58 7.82
C TYR A 127 -3.00 -0.50 7.81
N LEU A 128 -4.20 -0.89 8.19
CA LEU A 128 -5.27 0.00 8.66
C LEU A 128 -5.55 -0.31 10.13
N GLY A 129 -6.10 0.64 10.85
CA GLY A 129 -6.34 0.55 12.30
C GLY A 129 -7.14 -0.67 12.76
N ILE A 130 -7.87 -1.31 11.85
CA ILE A 130 -8.58 -2.58 12.13
C ILE A 130 -7.66 -3.80 12.23
N ILE A 131 -6.50 -3.79 11.56
CA ILE A 131 -5.59 -4.95 11.50
C ILE A 131 -4.93 -5.24 12.86
N PRO A 132 -4.31 -4.26 13.56
CA PRO A 132 -3.63 -4.53 14.82
C PRO A 132 -4.51 -5.15 15.89
N PRO A 133 -5.74 -4.69 16.19
CA PRO A 133 -6.58 -5.33 17.19
C PRO A 133 -7.01 -6.75 16.82
N ILE A 134 -7.18 -7.05 15.53
CA ILE A 134 -7.47 -8.40 15.07
C ILE A 134 -6.27 -9.31 15.35
N MET A 135 -5.06 -8.86 15.03
CA MET A 135 -3.85 -9.64 15.24
C MET A 135 -3.53 -9.84 16.73
N LEU A 136 -3.76 -8.84 17.56
CA LEU A 136 -3.57 -8.95 19.02
C LEU A 136 -4.51 -9.95 19.70
N LYS A 137 -5.73 -10.12 19.16
CA LYS A 137 -6.72 -11.09 19.69
C LYS A 137 -6.44 -12.54 19.30
N ARG A 138 -5.52 -12.77 18.38
CA ARG A 138 -5.17 -14.15 17.97
C ARG A 138 -4.30 -14.81 19.02
N ASP A 139 -4.40 -16.15 19.07
CA ASP A 139 -3.47 -16.96 19.86
C ASP A 139 -2.02 -16.72 19.37
N HIS A 140 -1.06 -16.98 20.27
CA HIS A 140 0.35 -16.86 19.92
C HIS A 140 0.72 -17.86 18.82
N ASP A 141 1.50 -17.37 17.84
CA ASP A 141 2.01 -18.15 16.72
C ASP A 141 3.53 -18.16 16.77
N SER A 142 4.16 -19.30 16.53
CA SER A 142 5.63 -19.40 16.46
C SER A 142 6.25 -18.49 15.41
N ASP A 143 5.50 -18.16 14.36
CA ASP A 143 5.98 -17.36 13.22
C ASP A 143 5.81 -15.85 13.42
N GLU A 144 5.12 -15.42 14.51
CA GLU A 144 4.75 -14.00 14.70
C GLU A 144 5.95 -13.04 14.86
N ARG A 145 7.15 -13.56 15.07
CA ARG A 145 8.41 -12.83 15.10
C ARG A 145 9.45 -13.30 14.07
N ALA A 146 9.10 -14.30 13.26
CA ALA A 146 10.00 -14.86 12.24
C ALA A 146 10.01 -14.03 10.95
N HIS A 147 10.22 -12.73 11.06
CA HIS A 147 10.16 -11.79 9.94
C HIS A 147 11.29 -10.76 9.95
N ASN A 148 11.47 -10.05 8.82
CA ASN A 148 12.47 -9.00 8.62
C ASN A 148 11.87 -7.59 8.58
N LEU A 149 10.66 -7.39 9.13
CA LEU A 149 9.99 -6.10 9.09
C LEU A 149 10.76 -5.05 9.90
N ARG A 150 11.02 -3.92 9.29
CA ARG A 150 11.64 -2.75 9.90
C ARG A 150 10.59 -1.74 10.39
N PHE A 151 9.39 -1.77 9.81
CA PHE A 151 8.29 -0.88 10.15
C PHE A 151 6.94 -1.44 9.67
N GLY A 152 5.89 -1.00 10.35
CA GLY A 152 4.52 -0.98 9.85
C GLY A 152 4.10 0.46 9.60
N LEU A 153 3.54 0.76 8.43
CA LEU A 153 3.05 2.08 8.05
C LEU A 153 1.54 2.03 7.85
N GLY A 154 0.81 2.89 8.52
CA GLY A 154 -0.64 2.89 8.39
C GLY A 154 -1.32 4.08 9.03
N ALA A 155 -2.62 3.94 9.27
CA ALA A 155 -3.45 4.96 9.88
C ALA A 155 -4.56 4.36 10.76
N GLY A 156 -4.91 5.07 11.82
CA GLY A 156 -6.05 4.76 12.67
C GLY A 156 -5.79 3.64 13.69
N LEU A 157 -4.55 3.39 14.06
CA LEU A 157 -4.22 2.51 15.18
C LEU A 157 -4.62 3.18 16.49
N ASP A 158 -5.38 2.46 17.32
CA ASP A 158 -5.70 2.92 18.67
C ASP A 158 -4.39 3.09 19.48
N PRO A 159 -4.12 4.28 20.03
CA PRO A 159 -2.90 4.54 20.80
C PRO A 159 -2.69 3.57 21.96
N THR A 160 -3.75 3.01 22.55
CA THR A 160 -3.67 2.03 23.63
C THR A 160 -3.14 0.67 23.19
N LEU A 161 -3.24 0.36 21.89
CA LEU A 161 -2.78 -0.89 21.30
C LEU A 161 -1.39 -0.78 20.67
N HIS A 162 -0.87 0.45 20.54
CA HIS A 162 0.38 0.71 19.83
C HIS A 162 1.56 -0.04 20.46
N SER A 163 1.82 0.20 21.75
CA SER A 163 2.90 -0.48 22.47
C SER A 163 2.68 -1.98 22.57
N GLN A 164 1.43 -2.42 22.78
CA GLN A 164 1.12 -3.85 22.85
C GLN A 164 1.46 -4.57 21.55
N PHE A 165 1.20 -3.94 20.39
CA PHE A 165 1.52 -4.51 19.10
C PHE A 165 3.04 -4.57 18.87
N GLU A 166 3.74 -3.48 19.15
CA GLU A 166 5.20 -3.42 19.02
C GLU A 166 5.91 -4.42 19.94
N ASP A 167 5.47 -4.51 21.19
CA ASP A 167 6.04 -5.43 22.18
C ASP A 167 5.82 -6.89 21.79
N ARG A 168 4.62 -7.22 21.32
CA ARG A 168 4.30 -8.60 20.93
C ARG A 168 5.00 -9.02 19.65
N PHE A 169 4.94 -8.21 18.62
CA PHE A 169 5.37 -8.61 17.27
C PHE A 169 6.76 -8.09 16.88
N GLY A 170 7.31 -7.12 17.62
CA GLY A 170 8.63 -6.56 17.34
C GLY A 170 8.68 -5.67 16.11
N VAL A 171 7.54 -5.10 15.68
CA VAL A 171 7.43 -4.24 14.50
C VAL A 171 7.10 -2.82 14.93
N PRO A 172 8.00 -1.84 14.73
CA PRO A 172 7.69 -0.44 14.97
C PRO A 172 6.53 0.03 14.09
N MET A 173 5.48 0.58 14.72
CA MET A 173 4.30 1.06 14.02
C MET A 173 4.36 2.57 13.84
N ILE A 174 4.12 3.03 12.63
CA ILE A 174 4.20 4.45 12.28
C ILE A 174 2.87 4.87 11.67
N GLU A 175 2.28 5.90 12.29
CA GLU A 175 1.03 6.49 11.83
C GLU A 175 1.31 7.59 10.81
N VAL A 176 0.54 7.56 9.73
CA VAL A 176 0.49 8.64 8.74
C VAL A 176 -0.95 9.08 8.54
N TRP A 177 -1.11 10.30 8.13
CA TRP A 177 -2.38 10.85 7.75
C TRP A 177 -2.33 11.32 6.29
N GLY A 178 -3.43 11.14 5.57
CA GLY A 178 -3.58 11.61 4.20
C GLY A 178 -5.03 11.51 3.73
N MET A 179 -5.35 12.25 2.69
CA MET A 179 -6.66 12.23 2.03
C MET A 179 -6.44 12.07 0.53
N THR A 180 -7.38 11.41 -0.16
CA THR A 180 -7.34 11.25 -1.62
C THR A 180 -7.33 12.62 -2.34
N GLU A 181 -7.96 13.60 -1.75
CA GLU A 181 -8.13 14.94 -2.30
C GLU A 181 -6.87 15.82 -2.19
N THR A 182 -5.94 15.47 -1.31
CA THR A 182 -4.76 16.32 -1.00
C THR A 182 -3.42 15.61 -1.13
N GLY A 183 -3.42 14.29 -1.15
CA GLY A 183 -2.19 13.48 -1.15
C GLY A 183 -1.65 13.16 0.22
#